data_6c9fca8dbcc2a7cb1005ab3281ba7550
#
_entry.id   6c9fca8dbcc2a7cb1005ab3281ba7550
#
_cell.length_a   1.000
_cell.length_b   1.000
_cell.length_c   1.000
_cell.angle_alpha   90.00
_cell.angle_beta   90.00
_cell.angle_gamma   90.00
#
_symmetry.space_group_name_H-M   'P 1'
#
loop_
_entity.id
_entity.type
_entity.pdbx_description
1 polymer ?
#
loop_
_entity_poly.entity_id
_entity_poly.type
_entity_poly.pdbx_seq_one_letter_code
_entity_poly.pdbx_strand_id
1 'polypeptide(L)'
;MNKIINIVIIIFLFFLFPASLVYSAEVQTIPFLVTKQANGDVMYGLSIKILAFMTLLTVLPALLMTMSAFTRIVIVLAIARQAIGIPSIPSNQIIIGLSLIMTVFVMAPVLGKINEMGVQPYLQGSISDQQAFEVSSNILKTFMLKQTRKADLKLFMNISKTRVDKNNDYSMLVLAPAFITSELKTAFEIGFLIFLPFLIIDLVIASILMSMGMMMLSPMVISLPFKILFFV
;
A
#
# COMPACT_ATOMS: atom_id res chain seq x y z
N MET A 1 -8.44 -13.11 20.12
CA MET A 1 -8.81 -11.75 19.70
C MET A 1 -7.85 -10.68 20.24
N ASN A 2 -7.49 -10.69 21.52
CA ASN A 2 -6.60 -9.67 22.12
C ASN A 2 -5.14 -9.66 21.59
N LYS A 3 -4.57 -10.81 21.17
CA LYS A 3 -3.18 -10.84 20.65
C LYS A 3 -3.04 -10.22 19.25
N ILE A 4 -4.05 -10.36 18.41
CA ILE A 4 -4.05 -9.75 17.07
C ILE A 4 -4.18 -8.22 17.19
N ILE A 5 -5.01 -7.75 18.11
CA ILE A 5 -5.17 -6.34 18.43
C ILE A 5 -3.84 -5.74 18.92
N ASN A 6 -3.10 -6.43 19.77
CA ASN A 6 -1.80 -5.97 20.27
C ASN A 6 -0.75 -5.90 19.16
N ILE A 7 -0.70 -6.85 18.23
CA ILE A 7 0.22 -6.82 17.08
C ILE A 7 -0.14 -5.66 16.15
N VAL A 8 -1.42 -5.44 15.89
CA VAL A 8 -1.91 -4.31 15.10
C VAL A 8 -1.59 -2.97 15.76
N ILE A 9 -1.74 -2.88 17.08
CA ILE A 9 -1.39 -1.68 17.85
C ILE A 9 0.13 -1.43 17.81
N ILE A 10 0.97 -2.44 17.91
CA ILE A 10 2.43 -2.31 17.84
C ILE A 10 2.86 -1.85 16.43
N ILE A 11 2.29 -2.42 15.37
CA ILE A 11 2.54 -1.98 13.98
C ILE A 11 2.05 -0.54 13.78
N PHE A 12 0.89 -0.20 14.34
CA PHE A 12 0.32 1.14 14.26
C PHE A 12 1.13 2.18 15.06
N LEU A 13 1.62 1.82 16.26
CA LEU A 13 2.51 2.66 17.05
C LEU A 13 3.88 2.85 16.37
N PHE A 14 4.41 1.84 15.70
CA PHE A 14 5.63 1.95 14.93
C PHE A 14 5.48 2.90 13.72
N PHE A 15 4.28 2.96 13.15
CA PHE A 15 3.95 3.86 12.03
C PHE A 15 3.59 5.30 12.49
N LEU A 16 3.12 5.47 13.72
CA LEU A 16 2.82 6.77 14.32
C LEU A 16 4.06 7.48 14.89
N PHE A 17 5.21 6.79 14.97
CA PHE A 17 6.45 7.44 15.38
C PHE A 17 6.88 8.41 14.27
N PRO A 18 6.65 9.71 14.45
CA PRO A 18 6.94 10.67 13.38
C PRO A 18 8.45 10.68 13.16
N ALA A 19 8.85 10.55 11.90
CA ALA A 19 10.24 10.73 11.46
C ALA A 19 10.85 12.09 11.87
N SER A 20 10.05 12.98 12.43
CA SER A 20 10.45 14.28 12.97
C SER A 20 11.27 14.22 14.25
N LEU A 21 11.29 13.11 14.99
CA LEU A 21 12.15 12.96 16.18
C LEU A 21 13.60 12.58 15.84
N VAL A 22 13.89 12.27 14.57
CA VAL A 22 15.27 11.96 14.14
C VAL A 22 16.08 13.24 13.83
N TYR A 23 15.45 14.41 13.81
CA TYR A 23 16.12 15.65 13.36
C TYR A 23 16.91 16.41 14.45
N SER A 24 17.01 15.90 15.68
CA SER A 24 17.76 16.56 16.77
C SER A 24 18.82 15.68 17.42
N ALA A 25 19.07 14.47 16.94
CA ALA A 25 20.29 13.78 17.29
C ALA A 25 21.39 14.38 16.41
N GLU A 26 22.30 15.18 17.01
CA GLU A 26 23.62 15.41 16.44
C GLU A 26 24.09 14.08 15.85
N VAL A 27 24.35 14.07 14.55
CA VAL A 27 25.02 12.96 13.88
C VAL A 27 26.42 12.90 14.51
N GLN A 28 26.52 12.30 15.69
CA GLN A 28 27.77 11.72 16.12
C GLN A 28 28.09 10.74 15.03
N THR A 29 29.01 11.15 14.15
CA THR A 29 29.64 10.28 13.18
C THR A 29 30.04 9.03 13.94
N ILE A 30 29.23 7.98 13.81
CA ILE A 30 29.64 6.66 14.25
C ILE A 30 30.93 6.44 13.49
N PRO A 31 32.09 6.39 14.18
CA PRO A 31 33.32 6.16 13.47
C PRO A 31 33.15 4.82 12.76
N PHE A 32 33.05 4.86 11.45
CA PHE A 32 33.16 3.68 10.63
C PHE A 32 34.42 3.00 11.11
N LEU A 33 34.29 1.90 11.85
CA LEU A 33 35.41 1.10 12.32
C LEU A 33 36.08 0.52 11.08
N VAL A 34 36.94 1.35 10.49
CA VAL A 34 38.01 0.89 9.62
C VAL A 34 38.98 0.20 10.54
N THR A 35 38.73 -1.04 10.87
CA THR A 35 39.76 -1.89 11.47
C THR A 35 40.80 -2.16 10.39
N LYS A 36 41.85 -1.35 10.41
CA LYS A 36 43.08 -1.65 9.68
C LYS A 36 43.65 -2.94 10.27
N GLN A 37 43.38 -4.05 9.62
CA GLN A 37 44.09 -5.28 9.90
C GLN A 37 45.47 -5.15 9.27
N ALA A 38 46.52 -5.66 9.93
CA ALA A 38 47.95 -5.48 9.62
C ALA A 38 48.39 -5.95 8.21
N ASN A 39 47.50 -6.45 7.38
CA ASN A 39 47.80 -6.96 6.02
C ASN A 39 47.21 -6.12 4.88
N GLY A 40 46.83 -4.88 5.11
CA GLY A 40 46.47 -3.97 4.00
C GLY A 40 45.10 -4.20 3.33
N ASP A 41 44.39 -5.26 3.63
CA ASP A 41 43.07 -5.52 3.09
C ASP A 41 41.99 -4.74 3.87
N VAL A 42 41.40 -3.76 3.19
CA VAL A 42 40.35 -2.92 3.75
C VAL A 42 39.06 -3.75 3.80
N MET A 43 38.59 -4.11 5.01
CA MET A 43 37.30 -4.83 5.18
C MET A 43 36.11 -3.92 4.90
N TYR A 44 35.79 -3.67 3.65
CA TYR A 44 34.53 -3.01 3.22
C TYR A 44 33.29 -3.89 3.42
N GLY A 45 33.45 -5.18 3.71
CA GLY A 45 32.36 -6.15 3.72
C GLY A 45 31.28 -5.90 4.78
N LEU A 46 31.63 -5.40 5.97
CA LEU A 46 30.66 -5.13 7.03
C LEU A 46 29.84 -3.87 6.74
N SER A 47 30.49 -2.83 6.22
CA SER A 47 29.89 -1.57 5.82
C SER A 47 28.80 -1.74 4.75
N ILE A 48 29.08 -2.53 3.71
CA ILE A 48 28.14 -2.80 2.61
C ILE A 48 26.95 -3.61 3.09
N LYS A 49 27.17 -4.60 3.97
CA LYS A 49 26.08 -5.39 4.55
C LYS A 49 25.14 -4.54 5.41
N ILE A 50 25.68 -3.65 6.25
CA ILE A 50 24.90 -2.74 7.07
C ILE A 50 24.13 -1.76 6.18
N LEU A 51 24.78 -1.18 5.16
CA LEU A 51 24.12 -0.28 4.22
C LEU A 51 22.97 -0.99 3.49
N ALA A 52 23.21 -2.19 2.97
CA ALA A 52 22.18 -2.99 2.30
C ALA A 52 21.01 -3.33 3.25
N PHE A 53 21.29 -3.65 4.51
CA PHE A 53 20.25 -3.93 5.50
C PHE A 53 19.43 -2.67 5.83
N MET A 54 20.07 -1.51 6.00
CA MET A 54 19.38 -0.24 6.24
C MET A 54 18.52 0.17 5.04
N THR A 55 19.02 0.00 3.81
CA THR A 55 18.21 0.28 2.60
C THR A 55 17.03 -0.68 2.48
N LEU A 56 17.21 -1.95 2.80
CA LEU A 56 16.13 -2.93 2.82
C LEU A 56 15.06 -2.55 3.84
N LEU A 57 15.45 -2.17 5.05
CA LEU A 57 14.53 -1.72 6.10
C LEU A 57 13.71 -0.49 5.70
N THR A 58 14.29 0.45 4.96
CA THR A 58 13.56 1.65 4.50
C THR A 58 12.58 1.36 3.37
N VAL A 59 12.88 0.39 2.51
CA VAL A 59 12.01 0.01 1.36
C VAL A 59 10.91 -0.98 1.76
N LEU A 60 11.15 -1.80 2.78
CA LEU A 60 10.24 -2.88 3.21
C LEU A 60 8.80 -2.40 3.52
N PRO A 61 8.57 -1.28 4.25
CA PRO A 61 7.21 -0.80 4.49
C PRO A 61 6.46 -0.44 3.20
N ALA A 62 7.15 0.18 2.23
CA ALA A 62 6.55 0.53 0.95
C ALA A 62 6.16 -0.73 0.14
N LEU A 63 7.01 -1.76 0.15
CA LEU A 63 6.69 -3.04 -0.49
C LEU A 63 5.48 -3.72 0.16
N LEU A 64 5.40 -3.74 1.49
CA LEU A 64 4.26 -4.33 2.20
C LEU A 64 2.95 -3.59 1.89
N MET A 65 2.98 -2.26 1.81
CA MET A 65 1.81 -1.47 1.42
C MET A 65 1.37 -1.77 -0.01
N THR A 66 2.30 -1.86 -0.96
CA THR A 66 1.97 -2.11 -2.37
C THR A 66 1.49 -3.54 -2.63
N MET A 67 1.89 -4.52 -1.79
CA MET A 67 1.44 -5.91 -1.85
C MET A 67 0.16 -6.19 -1.07
N SER A 68 -0.45 -5.18 -0.48
CA SER A 68 -1.70 -5.27 0.26
C SER A 68 -2.86 -4.57 -0.47
N ALA A 69 -4.06 -4.60 0.12
CA ALA A 69 -5.23 -3.87 -0.40
C ALA A 69 -5.11 -2.33 -0.23
N PHE A 70 -4.02 -1.82 0.37
CA PHE A 70 -3.83 -0.39 0.66
C PHE A 70 -3.91 0.48 -0.58
N THR A 71 -3.23 0.09 -1.66
CA THR A 71 -3.20 0.86 -2.91
C THR A 71 -4.60 1.10 -3.48
N ARG A 72 -5.46 0.07 -3.50
CA ARG A 72 -6.84 0.20 -3.95
C ARG A 72 -7.63 1.17 -3.07
N ILE A 73 -7.57 0.99 -1.76
CA ILE A 73 -8.37 1.75 -0.80
C ILE A 73 -7.97 3.23 -0.81
N VAL A 74 -6.69 3.55 -0.78
CA VAL A 74 -6.22 4.94 -0.76
C VAL A 74 -6.63 5.70 -2.02
N ILE A 75 -6.55 5.05 -3.19
CA ILE A 75 -6.92 5.68 -4.47
C ILE A 75 -8.42 5.90 -4.54
N VAL A 76 -9.24 4.93 -4.15
CA VAL A 76 -10.71 5.06 -4.14
C VAL A 76 -11.12 6.20 -3.22
N LEU A 77 -10.57 6.29 -2.00
CA LEU A 77 -10.87 7.37 -1.06
C LEU A 77 -10.40 8.75 -1.57
N ALA A 78 -9.25 8.80 -2.25
CA ALA A 78 -8.75 10.04 -2.86
C ALA A 78 -9.67 10.51 -3.99
N ILE A 79 -10.17 9.61 -4.85
CA ILE A 79 -11.12 9.92 -5.92
C ILE A 79 -12.47 10.33 -5.33
N ALA A 80 -12.96 9.64 -4.30
CA ALA A 80 -14.21 10.00 -3.61
C ALA A 80 -14.16 11.43 -3.03
N ARG A 81 -13.05 11.79 -2.37
CA ARG A 81 -12.82 13.19 -1.92
C ARG A 81 -12.88 14.18 -3.08
N GLN A 82 -12.21 13.87 -4.19
CA GLN A 82 -12.19 14.75 -5.36
C GLN A 82 -13.59 14.89 -5.99
N ALA A 83 -14.38 13.82 -6.00
CA ALA A 83 -15.75 13.83 -6.52
C ALA A 83 -16.66 14.80 -5.76
N ILE A 84 -16.53 14.88 -4.45
CA ILE A 84 -17.32 15.82 -3.60
C ILE A 84 -16.99 17.29 -3.96
N GLY A 85 -15.76 17.57 -4.46
CA GLY A 85 -15.37 18.91 -4.85
C GLY A 85 -14.67 19.74 -3.77
N ILE A 86 -14.26 19.12 -2.66
CA ILE A 86 -13.48 19.76 -1.59
C ILE A 86 -12.10 19.10 -1.52
N PRO A 87 -11.12 19.55 -2.31
CA PRO A 87 -9.84 18.84 -2.46
C PRO A 87 -8.96 18.85 -1.19
N SER A 88 -9.25 19.73 -0.22
CA SER A 88 -8.49 19.87 1.03
C SER A 88 -9.07 19.11 2.21
N ILE A 89 -10.32 18.66 2.15
CA ILE A 89 -11.05 18.02 3.27
C ILE A 89 -11.65 16.69 2.79
N PRO A 90 -11.36 15.57 3.48
CA PRO A 90 -10.42 15.38 4.60
C PRO A 90 -8.95 15.50 4.17
N SER A 91 -8.05 15.83 5.12
CA SER A 91 -6.62 15.96 4.82
C SER A 91 -6.00 14.63 4.32
N ASN A 92 -4.87 14.71 3.62
CA ASN A 92 -4.18 13.49 3.13
C ASN A 92 -3.83 12.53 4.27
N GLN A 93 -3.48 13.05 5.44
CA GLN A 93 -3.15 12.23 6.60
C GLN A 93 -4.37 11.41 7.08
N ILE A 94 -5.57 11.99 7.07
CA ILE A 94 -6.82 11.30 7.43
C ILE A 94 -7.11 10.19 6.41
N ILE A 95 -6.96 10.47 5.11
CA ILE A 95 -7.17 9.46 4.06
C ILE A 95 -6.19 8.30 4.21
N ILE A 96 -4.90 8.59 4.44
CA ILE A 96 -3.89 7.56 4.65
C ILE A 96 -4.22 6.75 5.91
N GLY A 97 -4.52 7.40 7.02
CA GLY A 97 -4.88 6.73 8.27
C GLY A 97 -6.10 5.82 8.12
N LEU A 98 -7.17 6.32 7.50
CA LEU A 98 -8.37 5.53 7.22
C LEU A 98 -8.07 4.35 6.29
N SER A 99 -7.26 4.59 5.23
CA SER A 99 -6.85 3.53 4.31
C SER A 99 -6.06 2.43 5.01
N LEU A 100 -5.18 2.78 5.96
CA LEU A 100 -4.43 1.81 6.75
C LEU A 100 -5.35 0.96 7.63
N ILE A 101 -6.28 1.58 8.35
CA ILE A 101 -7.25 0.88 9.20
C ILE A 101 -8.09 -0.10 8.36
N MET A 102 -8.62 0.37 7.24
CA MET A 102 -9.40 -0.48 6.32
C MET A 102 -8.56 -1.61 5.72
N THR A 103 -7.29 -1.32 5.39
CA THR A 103 -6.38 -2.34 4.86
C THR A 103 -6.13 -3.45 5.87
N VAL A 104 -5.87 -3.10 7.13
CA VAL A 104 -5.69 -4.09 8.21
C VAL A 104 -6.95 -4.94 8.35
N PHE A 105 -8.12 -4.34 8.28
CA PHE A 105 -9.38 -5.06 8.37
C PHE A 105 -9.59 -6.04 7.20
N VAL A 106 -9.31 -5.62 5.96
CA VAL A 106 -9.40 -6.46 4.76
C VAL A 106 -8.34 -7.57 4.77
N MET A 107 -7.13 -7.27 5.27
CA MET A 107 -6.03 -8.22 5.35
C MET A 107 -6.08 -9.12 6.59
N ALA A 108 -6.99 -8.87 7.54
CA ALA A 108 -7.09 -9.65 8.78
C ALA A 108 -7.14 -11.17 8.57
N PRO A 109 -7.93 -11.73 7.63
CA PRO A 109 -7.94 -13.19 7.38
C PRO A 109 -6.60 -13.71 6.81
N VAL A 110 -5.88 -12.90 6.04
CA VAL A 110 -4.57 -13.26 5.47
C VAL A 110 -3.51 -13.24 6.58
N LEU A 111 -3.49 -12.16 7.37
CA LEU A 111 -2.59 -12.02 8.52
C LEU A 111 -2.84 -13.09 9.59
N GLY A 112 -4.10 -13.47 9.82
CA GLY A 112 -4.46 -14.56 10.70
C GLY A 112 -3.84 -15.87 10.26
N LYS A 113 -3.94 -16.24 8.98
CA LYS A 113 -3.33 -17.45 8.42
C LYS A 113 -1.80 -17.42 8.50
N ILE A 114 -1.17 -16.27 8.20
CA ILE A 114 0.29 -16.12 8.34
C ILE A 114 0.71 -16.33 9.80
N ASN A 115 -0.06 -15.80 10.75
CA ASN A 115 0.23 -15.99 12.16
C ASN A 115 0.08 -17.45 12.60
N GLU A 116 -1.00 -18.12 12.19
CA GLU A 116 -1.28 -19.51 12.61
C GLU A 116 -0.33 -20.52 11.97
N MET A 117 -0.02 -20.37 10.68
CA MET A 117 0.74 -21.36 9.91
C MET A 117 2.24 -21.03 9.77
N GLY A 118 2.63 -19.77 9.95
CA GLY A 118 4.02 -19.32 9.82
C GLY A 118 4.60 -18.89 11.17
N VAL A 119 4.06 -17.83 11.78
CA VAL A 119 4.67 -17.18 12.94
C VAL A 119 4.58 -18.04 14.21
N GLN A 120 3.42 -18.59 14.52
CA GLN A 120 3.21 -19.39 15.73
C GLN A 120 4.08 -20.67 15.74
N PRO A 121 4.11 -21.50 14.66
CA PRO A 121 4.97 -22.66 14.62
C PRO A 121 6.46 -22.32 14.70
N TYR A 122 6.88 -21.19 14.11
CA TYR A 122 8.26 -20.69 14.21
C TYR A 122 8.61 -20.33 15.68
N LEU A 123 7.76 -19.59 16.37
CA LEU A 123 7.97 -19.20 17.77
C LEU A 123 7.98 -20.40 18.72
N GLN A 124 7.30 -21.50 18.35
CA GLN A 124 7.30 -22.77 19.09
C GLN A 124 8.51 -23.66 18.73
N GLY A 125 9.37 -23.24 17.80
CA GLY A 125 10.53 -24.02 17.36
C GLY A 125 10.18 -25.25 16.52
N SER A 126 8.93 -25.37 16.02
CA SER A 126 8.48 -26.54 15.24
C SER A 126 8.84 -26.46 13.77
N ILE A 127 9.13 -25.25 13.23
CA ILE A 127 9.58 -25.04 11.86
C ILE A 127 10.79 -24.07 11.84
N SER A 128 11.62 -24.19 10.80
CA SER A 128 12.75 -23.28 10.60
C SER A 128 12.29 -21.90 10.10
N ASP A 129 13.17 -20.90 10.23
CA ASP A 129 12.98 -19.56 9.69
C ASP A 129 12.67 -19.56 8.19
N GLN A 130 13.37 -20.40 7.42
CA GLN A 130 13.16 -20.55 5.97
C GLN A 130 11.77 -21.12 5.65
N GLN A 131 11.33 -22.13 6.38
CA GLN A 131 9.99 -22.72 6.22
C GLN A 131 8.89 -21.72 6.61
N ALA A 132 9.07 -20.97 7.69
CA ALA A 132 8.13 -19.94 8.12
C ALA A 132 7.98 -18.85 7.05
N PHE A 133 9.10 -18.42 6.46
CA PHE A 133 9.10 -17.44 5.34
C PHE A 133 8.39 -18.01 4.11
N GLU A 134 8.67 -19.23 3.73
CA GLU A 134 8.06 -19.88 2.56
C GLU A 134 6.53 -20.02 2.73
N VAL A 135 6.06 -20.51 3.85
CA VAL A 135 4.64 -20.63 4.16
C VAL A 135 3.95 -19.27 4.13
N SER A 136 4.55 -18.26 4.78
CA SER A 136 4.00 -16.90 4.82
C SER A 136 3.94 -16.26 3.43
N SER A 137 4.99 -16.43 2.62
CA SER A 137 5.05 -15.91 1.26
C SER A 137 4.01 -16.58 0.35
N ASN A 138 3.78 -17.88 0.50
CA ASN A 138 2.77 -18.63 -0.27
C ASN A 138 1.34 -18.20 0.07
N ILE A 139 1.05 -17.88 1.34
CA ILE A 139 -0.23 -17.32 1.75
C ILE A 139 -0.45 -15.94 1.09
N LEU A 140 0.58 -15.09 1.09
CA LEU A 140 0.53 -13.78 0.45
C LEU A 140 0.37 -13.91 -1.08
N LYS A 141 1.13 -14.78 -1.73
CA LYS A 141 0.98 -15.09 -3.17
C LYS A 141 -0.44 -15.52 -3.51
N THR A 142 -1.03 -16.38 -2.69
CA THR A 142 -2.41 -16.87 -2.88
C THR A 142 -3.43 -15.73 -2.81
N PHE A 143 -3.24 -14.79 -1.87
CA PHE A 143 -4.06 -13.58 -1.78
C PHE A 143 -3.91 -12.72 -3.03
N MET A 144 -2.68 -12.43 -3.44
CA MET A 144 -2.40 -11.59 -4.62
C MET A 144 -2.96 -12.21 -5.89
N LEU A 145 -2.80 -13.53 -6.10
CA LEU A 145 -3.36 -14.25 -7.26
C LEU A 145 -4.88 -14.15 -7.35
N LYS A 146 -5.59 -14.21 -6.22
CA LYS A 146 -7.05 -14.06 -6.18
C LYS A 146 -7.53 -12.69 -6.61
N GLN A 147 -6.74 -11.66 -6.36
CA GLN A 147 -7.07 -10.26 -6.69
C GLN A 147 -6.53 -9.83 -8.06
N THR A 148 -5.56 -10.57 -8.61
CA THR A 148 -4.94 -10.23 -9.90
C THR A 148 -5.80 -10.70 -11.06
N ARG A 149 -6.05 -9.82 -12.03
CA ARG A 149 -6.76 -10.13 -13.25
C ARG A 149 -5.90 -11.01 -14.15
N LYS A 150 -6.51 -12.03 -14.76
CA LYS A 150 -5.82 -12.95 -15.67
C LYS A 150 -5.14 -12.23 -16.85
N ALA A 151 -5.72 -11.13 -17.33
CA ALA A 151 -5.16 -10.33 -18.41
C ALA A 151 -3.84 -9.66 -18.01
N ASP A 152 -3.81 -9.05 -16.82
CA ASP A 152 -2.63 -8.37 -16.31
C ASP A 152 -1.52 -9.38 -15.99
N LEU A 153 -1.88 -10.53 -15.42
CA LEU A 153 -0.94 -11.61 -15.15
C LEU A 153 -0.27 -12.12 -16.46
N LYS A 154 -1.08 -12.34 -17.51
CA LYS A 154 -0.56 -12.76 -18.83
C LYS A 154 0.37 -11.71 -19.45
N LEU A 155 0.06 -10.42 -19.27
CA LEU A 155 0.89 -9.32 -19.77
C LEU A 155 2.30 -9.40 -19.16
N PHE A 156 2.39 -9.49 -17.84
CA PHE A 156 3.69 -9.53 -17.16
C PHE A 156 4.45 -10.84 -17.38
N MET A 157 3.75 -11.93 -17.57
CA MET A 157 4.37 -13.20 -18.00
C MET A 157 5.03 -13.07 -19.38
N ASN A 158 4.35 -12.45 -20.34
CA ASN A 158 4.90 -12.23 -21.67
C ASN A 158 6.12 -11.31 -21.65
N ILE A 159 6.08 -10.22 -20.83
CA ILE A 159 7.19 -9.29 -20.69
C ILE A 159 8.41 -9.99 -20.06
N SER A 160 8.20 -10.78 -19.01
CA SER A 160 9.27 -11.47 -18.30
C SER A 160 9.82 -12.69 -19.03
N LYS A 161 9.16 -13.11 -20.13
CA LYS A 161 9.47 -14.36 -20.87
C LYS A 161 9.50 -15.60 -19.95
N THR A 162 8.89 -15.52 -18.78
CA THR A 162 8.85 -16.60 -17.81
C THR A 162 7.78 -17.60 -18.23
N ARG A 163 8.17 -18.85 -18.41
CA ARG A 163 7.20 -19.95 -18.61
C ARG A 163 6.54 -20.26 -17.26
N VAL A 164 5.25 -20.48 -17.28
CA VAL A 164 4.52 -20.97 -16.10
C VAL A 164 5.03 -22.36 -15.78
N ASP A 165 5.46 -22.58 -14.55
CA ASP A 165 5.70 -23.94 -14.09
C ASP A 165 4.39 -24.72 -14.08
N LYS A 166 4.47 -26.04 -14.32
CA LYS A 166 3.31 -26.95 -14.44
C LYS A 166 2.34 -26.87 -13.24
N ASN A 167 2.78 -26.31 -12.12
CA ASN A 167 2.01 -26.19 -10.88
C ASN A 167 1.34 -24.80 -10.66
N ASN A 168 1.29 -23.93 -11.69
CA ASN A 168 0.79 -22.55 -11.52
C ASN A 168 1.53 -21.73 -10.44
N ASP A 169 2.77 -22.07 -10.14
CA ASP A 169 3.58 -21.27 -9.22
C ASP A 169 4.19 -20.08 -9.97
N TYR A 170 3.64 -18.92 -9.73
CA TYR A 170 4.10 -17.67 -10.32
C TYR A 170 5.21 -17.07 -9.46
N SER A 171 6.31 -16.68 -10.10
CA SER A 171 7.36 -15.92 -9.42
C SER A 171 6.79 -14.60 -8.87
N MET A 172 7.23 -14.22 -7.66
CA MET A 172 6.83 -12.94 -7.05
C MET A 172 7.20 -11.74 -7.93
N LEU A 173 8.28 -11.84 -8.71
CA LEU A 173 8.71 -10.80 -9.66
C LEU A 173 7.70 -10.53 -10.77
N VAL A 174 6.90 -11.53 -11.15
CA VAL A 174 5.82 -11.40 -12.14
C VAL A 174 4.50 -11.03 -11.47
N LEU A 175 4.23 -11.67 -10.33
CA LEU A 175 2.97 -11.51 -9.63
C LEU A 175 2.81 -10.12 -8.99
N ALA A 176 3.86 -9.57 -8.38
CA ALA A 176 3.77 -8.28 -7.71
C ALA A 176 3.39 -7.13 -8.67
N PRO A 177 4.05 -6.91 -9.81
CA PRO A 177 3.65 -5.86 -10.73
C PRO A 177 2.28 -6.13 -11.37
N ALA A 178 1.94 -7.39 -11.67
CA ALA A 178 0.61 -7.75 -12.18
C ALA A 178 -0.50 -7.43 -11.17
N PHE A 179 -0.27 -7.72 -9.89
CA PHE A 179 -1.18 -7.39 -8.80
C PHE A 179 -1.37 -5.88 -8.66
N ILE A 180 -0.28 -5.11 -8.57
CA ILE A 180 -0.36 -3.64 -8.43
C ILE A 180 -1.13 -3.03 -9.60
N THR A 181 -0.88 -3.47 -10.83
CA THR A 181 -1.59 -2.99 -12.03
C THR A 181 -3.08 -3.33 -11.95
N SER A 182 -3.43 -4.55 -11.52
CA SER A 182 -4.82 -4.97 -11.32
C SER A 182 -5.52 -4.16 -10.22
N GLU A 183 -4.83 -3.88 -9.11
CA GLU A 183 -5.35 -3.06 -8.01
C GLU A 183 -5.60 -1.61 -8.45
N LEU A 184 -4.66 -1.02 -9.20
CA LEU A 184 -4.82 0.32 -9.78
C LEU A 184 -6.03 0.37 -10.69
N LYS A 185 -6.15 -0.56 -11.62
CA LYS A 185 -7.27 -0.61 -12.57
C LYS A 185 -8.61 -0.75 -11.84
N THR A 186 -8.68 -1.64 -10.87
CA THR A 186 -9.88 -1.83 -10.04
C THR A 186 -10.22 -0.58 -9.22
N ALA A 187 -9.21 0.10 -8.67
CA ALA A 187 -9.39 1.34 -7.93
C ALA A 187 -9.96 2.45 -8.82
N PHE A 188 -9.46 2.58 -10.06
CA PHE A 188 -9.97 3.56 -11.01
C PHE A 188 -11.38 3.21 -11.50
N GLU A 189 -11.71 1.94 -11.71
CA GLU A 189 -13.07 1.52 -12.06
C GLU A 189 -14.06 1.86 -10.94
N ILE A 190 -13.75 1.53 -9.70
CA ILE A 190 -14.58 1.89 -8.54
C ILE A 190 -14.68 3.41 -8.40
N GLY A 191 -13.53 4.10 -8.49
CA GLY A 191 -13.45 5.55 -8.40
C GLY A 191 -14.30 6.24 -9.47
N PHE A 192 -14.26 5.76 -10.71
CA PHE A 192 -15.09 6.27 -11.81
C PHE A 192 -16.58 6.10 -11.51
N LEU A 193 -17.00 4.94 -11.02
CA LEU A 193 -18.40 4.71 -10.66
C LEU A 193 -18.88 5.63 -9.54
N ILE A 194 -18.03 5.91 -8.56
CA ILE A 194 -18.31 6.88 -7.50
C ILE A 194 -18.38 8.29 -8.05
N PHE A 195 -17.49 8.66 -8.98
CA PHE A 195 -17.41 10.00 -9.55
C PHE A 195 -18.61 10.35 -10.44
N LEU A 196 -19.17 9.34 -11.12
CA LEU A 196 -20.21 9.54 -12.15
C LEU A 196 -21.46 10.30 -11.65
N PRO A 197 -22.09 9.98 -10.51
CA PRO A 197 -23.24 10.73 -10.02
C PRO A 197 -22.91 12.20 -9.68
N PHE A 198 -21.72 12.46 -9.17
CA PHE A 198 -21.25 13.81 -8.85
C PHE A 198 -21.01 14.64 -10.13
N LEU A 199 -20.51 14.01 -11.18
CA LEU A 199 -20.34 14.62 -12.48
C LEU A 199 -21.67 15.01 -13.10
N ILE A 200 -22.72 14.19 -12.96
CA ILE A 200 -24.06 14.50 -13.43
C ILE A 200 -24.59 15.74 -12.69
N ILE A 201 -24.43 15.83 -11.38
CA ILE A 201 -24.81 17.02 -10.60
C ILE A 201 -24.11 18.26 -11.12
N ASP A 202 -22.80 18.20 -11.37
CA ASP A 202 -22.04 19.33 -11.93
C ASP A 202 -22.56 19.75 -13.30
N LEU A 203 -22.86 18.83 -14.20
CA LEU A 203 -23.40 19.11 -15.52
C LEU A 203 -24.77 19.77 -15.47
N VAL A 204 -25.68 19.26 -14.62
CA VAL A 204 -27.02 19.84 -14.47
C VAL A 204 -26.94 21.27 -13.94
N ILE A 205 -26.13 21.52 -12.92
CA ILE A 205 -25.97 22.85 -12.34
C ILE A 205 -25.28 23.80 -13.34
N ALA A 206 -24.26 23.33 -14.04
CA ALA A 206 -23.62 24.12 -15.09
C ALA A 206 -24.61 24.53 -16.20
N SER A 207 -25.49 23.60 -16.64
CA SER A 207 -26.52 23.86 -17.64
C SER A 207 -27.52 24.91 -17.16
N ILE A 208 -27.97 24.83 -15.90
CA ILE A 208 -28.89 25.80 -15.29
C ILE A 208 -28.23 27.19 -15.24
N LEU A 209 -27.01 27.29 -14.73
CA LEU A 209 -26.29 28.57 -14.62
C LEU A 209 -26.05 29.23 -16.00
N MET A 210 -25.68 28.42 -17.00
CA MET A 210 -25.52 28.92 -18.37
C MET A 210 -26.85 29.45 -18.95
N SER A 211 -27.96 28.76 -18.72
CA SER A 211 -29.29 29.21 -19.19
C SER A 211 -29.74 30.52 -18.56
N MET A 212 -29.31 30.77 -17.31
CA MET A 212 -29.57 32.02 -16.61
C MET A 212 -28.59 33.17 -16.97
N GLY A 213 -27.64 32.91 -17.85
CA GLY A 213 -26.64 33.91 -18.25
C GLY A 213 -25.53 34.12 -17.20
N MET A 214 -25.43 33.31 -16.18
CA MET A 214 -24.48 33.45 -15.06
C MET A 214 -23.11 32.79 -15.39
N MET A 215 -22.49 33.20 -16.52
CA MET A 215 -21.25 32.59 -17.00
C MET A 215 -20.03 32.82 -16.09
N MET A 216 -20.05 33.83 -15.21
CA MET A 216 -18.92 34.12 -14.31
C MET A 216 -18.92 33.29 -13.02
N LEU A 217 -19.98 32.59 -12.70
CA LEU A 217 -20.05 31.75 -11.49
C LEU A 217 -19.49 30.36 -11.79
N SER A 218 -18.59 29.89 -10.91
CA SER A 218 -18.07 28.54 -11.01
C SER A 218 -19.15 27.50 -10.65
N PRO A 219 -19.54 26.62 -11.58
CA PRO A 219 -20.53 25.58 -11.32
C PRO A 219 -20.15 24.67 -10.14
N MET A 220 -18.83 24.40 -9.96
CA MET A 220 -18.31 23.55 -8.90
C MET A 220 -18.63 24.08 -7.50
N VAL A 221 -18.60 25.41 -7.30
CA VAL A 221 -18.91 26.01 -5.98
C VAL A 221 -20.39 25.90 -5.67
N ILE A 222 -21.24 26.08 -6.69
CA ILE A 222 -22.70 26.02 -6.52
C ILE A 222 -23.20 24.57 -6.40
N SER A 223 -22.52 23.60 -7.02
CA SER A 223 -22.88 22.19 -6.93
C SER A 223 -22.51 21.54 -5.58
N LEU A 224 -21.59 22.14 -4.84
CA LEU A 224 -21.06 21.57 -3.61
C LEU A 224 -22.13 21.25 -2.55
N PRO A 225 -23.09 22.12 -2.22
CA PRO A 225 -24.17 21.80 -1.28
C PRO A 225 -25.00 20.58 -1.72
N PHE A 226 -25.29 20.48 -3.01
CA PHE A 226 -26.07 19.35 -3.57
C PHE A 226 -25.28 18.05 -3.54
N LYS A 227 -23.96 18.11 -3.77
CA LYS A 227 -23.08 16.95 -3.65
C LYS A 227 -22.99 16.44 -2.22
N ILE A 228 -22.88 17.36 -1.25
CA ILE A 228 -22.84 16.96 0.17
C ILE A 228 -24.17 16.33 0.57
N LEU A 229 -25.29 16.92 0.16
CA LEU A 229 -26.62 16.37 0.45
C LEU A 229 -26.84 14.99 -0.17
N PHE A 230 -26.28 14.75 -1.36
CA PHE A 230 -26.36 13.45 -2.01
C PHE A 230 -25.47 12.40 -1.33
N PHE A 231 -24.35 12.81 -0.72
CA PHE A 231 -23.40 11.92 -0.05
C PHE A 231 -23.87 11.50 1.35
N VAL A 232 -24.63 12.34 2.06
CA VAL A 232 -25.17 12.09 3.42
C VAL A 232 -26.44 11.27 3.36
#